data_dbc1984da719fdb08fdf8b81c9c7be88
#
_entry.id   dbc1984da719fdb08fdf8b81c9c7be88
#
_cell.length_a   1.000
_cell.length_b   1.000
_cell.length_c   1.000
_cell.angle_alpha   90.00
_cell.angle_beta   90.00
_cell.angle_gamma   90.00
#
_symmetry.space_group_name_H-M   'P 1'
#
loop_
_entity.id
_entity.type
_entity.pdbx_description
1 polymer ?
#
loop_
_entity_poly.entity_id
_entity_poly.type
_entity_poly.pdbx_seq_one_letter_code
_entity_poly.pdbx_strand_id
1 'polypeptide(L)'
;MKKLFDDLREIFFYLREYKARTAMTMFGIIWGTMTVILLLSFGMGVQKQMSKNMHGLGEGIAIVWPGDTSIPYQGYGRQRHIRLNEDDIEYIRSEVHDIQRISPEFSKWGSAVRLGDKINRPNVTGIIPEYGPMRNIWPEPGGRWLNDLDIEKRRRVVFLGNRLRDFLFGEKAAAIGKYIYIDETPFLVVGVMREKTQPSSYNQRDRDRAFIPMTTHKSMFGGRYVNDFVYQIRDPRLSSSVQNQLYAALAKKFKFDPKDTETLHIWDTTEMDKFIFYFSLGFKIFMGIIGAITLIVGGIGLANIMYVVVQERTREIGVRRSVGAKSRHILGQFLLEAFMVIGLGAFIGFTLAVGLIQLISALPIQGFKEAVGTPELNLTVALITILILGSIGFLAGFFPARKASRLEVVDCLRY
;
A
#
# COMPACT_ATOMS: atom_id res chain seq x y z
N MET A 1 0.68 45.56 -13.77
CA MET A 1 -0.31 45.24 -12.74
C MET A 1 -1.69 45.85 -13.00
N LYS A 2 -1.87 47.15 -13.31
CA LYS A 2 -3.19 47.76 -13.62
C LYS A 2 -3.93 47.05 -14.75
N LYS A 3 -3.25 46.77 -15.86
CA LYS A 3 -3.85 46.09 -17.03
C LYS A 3 -4.39 44.67 -16.73
N LEU A 4 -3.69 43.93 -15.89
CA LEU A 4 -4.14 42.60 -15.44
C LEU A 4 -5.39 42.69 -14.54
N PHE A 5 -5.47 43.73 -13.74
CA PHE A 5 -6.61 43.98 -12.83
C PHE A 5 -7.86 44.42 -13.62
N ASP A 6 -7.66 45.22 -14.66
CA ASP A 6 -8.73 45.65 -15.55
C ASP A 6 -9.27 44.47 -16.38
N ASP A 7 -8.39 43.63 -16.91
CA ASP A 7 -8.75 42.39 -17.61
C ASP A 7 -9.52 41.43 -16.67
N LEU A 8 -9.09 41.26 -15.41
CA LEU A 8 -9.79 40.46 -14.41
C LEU A 8 -11.20 40.97 -14.10
N ARG A 9 -11.34 42.28 -13.98
CA ARG A 9 -12.64 42.94 -13.69
C ARG A 9 -13.62 42.79 -14.85
N GLU A 10 -13.10 42.89 -16.07
CA GLU A 10 -13.88 42.71 -17.31
C GLU A 10 -14.37 41.23 -17.42
N ILE A 11 -13.50 40.28 -17.15
CA ILE A 11 -13.85 38.84 -17.14
C ILE A 11 -14.94 38.56 -16.11
N PHE A 12 -14.79 39.07 -14.87
CA PHE A 12 -15.76 38.87 -13.81
C PHE A 12 -17.14 39.43 -14.16
N PHE A 13 -17.17 40.57 -14.86
CA PHE A 13 -18.42 41.18 -15.34
C PHE A 13 -19.14 40.28 -16.35
N TYR A 14 -18.41 39.72 -17.34
CA TYR A 14 -18.95 38.78 -18.34
C TYR A 14 -19.40 37.45 -17.76
N LEU A 15 -18.64 36.88 -16.83
CA LEU A 15 -19.07 35.67 -16.11
C LEU A 15 -20.41 35.87 -15.38
N ARG A 16 -20.69 37.12 -14.96
CA ARG A 16 -21.95 37.47 -14.30
C ARG A 16 -23.12 37.71 -15.26
N GLU A 17 -22.85 38.02 -16.51
CA GLU A 17 -23.88 38.26 -17.52
C GLU A 17 -24.50 36.92 -18.02
N TYR A 18 -23.72 35.87 -18.15
CA TYR A 18 -24.15 34.54 -18.59
C TYR A 18 -24.17 33.50 -17.47
N LYS A 19 -24.80 33.83 -16.35
CA LYS A 19 -24.75 33.06 -15.08
C LYS A 19 -25.03 31.60 -15.22
N ALA A 20 -26.08 31.16 -15.92
CA ALA A 20 -26.47 29.77 -16.02
C ALA A 20 -25.44 28.91 -16.80
N ARG A 21 -24.91 29.46 -17.91
CA ARG A 21 -23.96 28.77 -18.77
C ARG A 21 -22.60 28.67 -18.08
N THR A 22 -22.12 29.74 -17.48
CA THR A 22 -20.88 29.78 -16.69
C THR A 22 -20.97 28.84 -15.48
N ALA A 23 -22.10 28.83 -14.78
CA ALA A 23 -22.33 27.93 -13.65
C ALA A 23 -22.27 26.46 -14.07
N MET A 24 -22.88 26.07 -15.20
CA MET A 24 -22.83 24.70 -15.70
C MET A 24 -21.40 24.27 -16.06
N THR A 25 -20.62 25.14 -16.68
CA THR A 25 -19.23 24.84 -17.03
C THR A 25 -18.35 24.75 -15.80
N MET A 26 -18.47 25.73 -14.90
CA MET A 26 -17.75 25.68 -13.63
C MET A 26 -18.10 24.43 -12.84
N PHE A 27 -19.40 24.04 -12.81
CA PHE A 27 -19.83 22.81 -12.17
C PHE A 27 -19.12 21.58 -12.74
N GLY A 28 -19.02 21.47 -14.09
CA GLY A 28 -18.27 20.38 -14.74
C GLY A 28 -16.81 20.34 -14.34
N ILE A 29 -16.13 21.49 -14.26
CA ILE A 29 -14.73 21.59 -13.85
C ILE A 29 -14.57 21.28 -12.35
N ILE A 30 -15.44 21.85 -11.50
CA ILE A 30 -15.44 21.59 -10.05
C ILE A 30 -15.65 20.10 -9.78
N TRP A 31 -16.68 19.52 -10.38
CA TRP A 31 -17.01 18.10 -10.21
C TRP A 31 -15.89 17.21 -10.74
N GLY A 32 -15.37 17.51 -11.94
CA GLY A 32 -14.27 16.76 -12.54
C GLY A 32 -12.99 16.81 -11.68
N THR A 33 -12.62 18.00 -11.20
CA THR A 33 -11.46 18.18 -10.31
C THR A 33 -11.64 17.42 -9.00
N MET A 34 -12.79 17.58 -8.36
CA MET A 34 -13.12 16.86 -7.12
C MET A 34 -13.05 15.35 -7.32
N THR A 35 -13.66 14.84 -8.40
CA THR A 35 -13.66 13.41 -8.73
C THR A 35 -12.26 12.87 -8.93
N VAL A 36 -11.40 13.54 -9.73
CA VAL A 36 -10.01 13.11 -9.96
C VAL A 36 -9.24 13.02 -8.66
N ILE A 37 -9.33 14.06 -7.83
CA ILE A 37 -8.61 14.10 -6.55
C ILE A 37 -9.09 12.98 -5.62
N LEU A 38 -10.40 12.78 -5.49
CA LEU A 38 -10.97 11.73 -4.66
C LEU A 38 -10.54 10.34 -5.14
N LEU A 39 -10.66 10.06 -6.44
CA LEU A 39 -10.32 8.77 -7.00
C LEU A 39 -8.84 8.43 -6.83
N LEU A 40 -7.94 9.38 -7.13
CA LEU A 40 -6.50 9.17 -6.96
C LEU A 40 -6.12 9.04 -5.49
N SER A 41 -6.68 9.88 -4.60
CA SER A 41 -6.44 9.82 -3.15
C SER A 41 -6.94 8.50 -2.55
N PHE A 42 -8.10 8.02 -2.99
CA PHE A 42 -8.65 6.74 -2.59
C PHE A 42 -7.77 5.58 -3.07
N GLY A 43 -7.35 5.61 -4.35
CA GLY A 43 -6.45 4.61 -4.91
C GLY A 43 -5.13 4.48 -4.15
N MET A 44 -4.58 5.59 -3.67
CA MET A 44 -3.37 5.60 -2.84
C MET A 44 -3.62 5.07 -1.43
N GLY A 45 -4.74 5.45 -0.82
CA GLY A 45 -5.15 4.95 0.48
C GLY A 45 -5.35 3.43 0.49
N VAL A 46 -6.05 2.91 -0.52
CA VAL A 46 -6.24 1.47 -0.72
C VAL A 46 -4.90 0.74 -0.87
N GLN A 47 -4.02 1.23 -1.74
CA GLN A 47 -2.70 0.62 -1.92
C GLN A 47 -1.90 0.57 -0.63
N LYS A 48 -1.85 1.68 0.12
CA LYS A 48 -1.11 1.76 1.38
C LYS A 48 -1.68 0.81 2.43
N GLN A 49 -3.01 0.72 2.51
CA GLN A 49 -3.67 -0.16 3.46
C GLN A 49 -3.47 -1.64 3.08
N MET A 50 -3.61 -2.00 1.80
CA MET A 50 -3.32 -3.34 1.33
C MET A 50 -1.87 -3.74 1.63
N SER A 51 -0.91 -2.89 1.28
CA SER A 51 0.50 -3.10 1.61
C SER A 51 0.70 -3.29 3.12
N LYS A 52 0.16 -2.41 3.96
CA LYS A 52 0.24 -2.52 5.42
C LYS A 52 -0.37 -3.83 5.95
N ASN A 53 -1.53 -4.23 5.43
CA ASN A 53 -2.19 -5.45 5.84
C ASN A 53 -1.35 -6.69 5.46
N MET A 54 -0.78 -6.71 4.27
CA MET A 54 0.04 -7.84 3.80
C MET A 54 1.37 -7.95 4.55
N HIS A 55 2.04 -6.84 4.85
CA HIS A 55 3.30 -6.82 5.60
C HIS A 55 3.13 -7.19 7.09
N GLY A 56 1.91 -7.36 7.57
CA GLY A 56 1.64 -7.86 8.92
C GLY A 56 2.18 -9.27 9.18
N LEU A 57 2.38 -10.08 8.14
CA LEU A 57 3.01 -11.39 8.23
C LEU A 57 4.55 -11.30 8.24
N GLY A 58 5.12 -10.28 7.66
CA GLY A 58 6.55 -10.05 7.38
C GLY A 58 6.72 -9.55 5.95
N GLU A 59 7.82 -8.89 5.68
CA GLU A 59 8.14 -8.30 4.37
C GLU A 59 9.25 -9.10 3.69
N GLY A 60 9.02 -9.52 2.44
CA GLY A 60 10.00 -10.27 1.66
C GLY A 60 10.37 -11.60 2.29
N ILE A 61 9.42 -12.28 2.92
CA ILE A 61 9.64 -13.57 3.57
C ILE A 61 9.03 -14.71 2.78
N ALA A 62 9.62 -15.89 2.95
CA ALA A 62 9.00 -17.14 2.55
C ALA A 62 9.00 -18.12 3.73
N ILE A 63 7.91 -18.85 3.85
CA ILE A 63 7.74 -19.93 4.82
C ILE A 63 7.88 -21.24 4.07
N VAL A 64 8.68 -22.15 4.60
CA VAL A 64 9.02 -23.43 3.96
C VAL A 64 8.70 -24.58 4.88
N TRP A 65 7.84 -25.48 4.43
CA TRP A 65 7.57 -26.75 5.06
C TRP A 65 8.26 -27.88 4.31
N PRO A 66 9.02 -28.72 5.00
CA PRO A 66 9.52 -29.96 4.39
C PRO A 66 8.35 -30.84 3.95
N GLY A 67 8.44 -31.38 2.74
CA GLY A 67 7.44 -32.26 2.13
C GLY A 67 8.01 -33.64 1.80
N ASP A 68 7.35 -34.34 0.87
CA ASP A 68 7.68 -35.66 0.44
C ASP A 68 8.19 -35.65 -0.99
N THR A 69 9.16 -36.55 -1.32
CA THR A 69 9.66 -36.70 -2.69
C THR A 69 8.60 -37.29 -3.61
N SER A 70 8.40 -36.70 -4.79
CA SER A 70 7.47 -37.18 -5.81
C SER A 70 8.20 -37.83 -6.99
N ILE A 71 9.48 -37.50 -7.19
CA ILE A 71 10.31 -37.99 -8.29
C ILE A 71 11.38 -38.96 -7.74
N PRO A 72 11.53 -40.20 -8.31
CA PRO A 72 12.62 -41.08 -7.97
C PRO A 72 13.96 -40.45 -8.40
N TYR A 73 14.97 -40.52 -7.56
CA TYR A 73 16.26 -39.89 -7.83
C TYR A 73 17.44 -40.74 -7.30
N GLN A 74 18.43 -41.00 -8.12
CA GLN A 74 19.67 -41.70 -7.76
C GLN A 74 19.46 -43.01 -6.94
N GLY A 75 18.46 -43.80 -7.29
CA GLY A 75 18.14 -45.05 -6.59
C GLY A 75 17.20 -44.89 -5.38
N TYR A 76 16.87 -43.69 -4.98
CA TYR A 76 15.88 -43.44 -3.94
C TYR A 76 14.45 -43.37 -4.52
N GLY A 77 13.50 -43.98 -3.79
CA GLY A 77 12.08 -44.03 -4.18
C GLY A 77 11.35 -42.74 -3.92
N ARG A 78 10.06 -42.71 -4.33
CA ARG A 78 9.09 -41.66 -4.03
C ARG A 78 8.62 -41.72 -2.57
N GLN A 79 7.89 -40.65 -2.14
CA GLN A 79 7.25 -40.54 -0.83
C GLN A 79 8.23 -40.63 0.34
N ARG A 80 9.44 -40.17 0.14
CA ARG A 80 10.43 -40.05 1.20
C ARG A 80 10.30 -38.67 1.84
N HIS A 81 9.86 -38.60 3.09
CA HIS A 81 9.72 -37.36 3.83
C HIS A 81 11.09 -36.72 4.10
N ILE A 82 11.24 -35.46 3.69
CA ILE A 82 12.44 -34.68 3.96
C ILE A 82 12.35 -34.13 5.38
N ARG A 83 13.34 -34.35 6.21
CA ARG A 83 13.37 -33.92 7.59
C ARG A 83 14.58 -33.06 7.83
N LEU A 84 14.34 -31.79 8.09
CA LEU A 84 15.38 -30.80 8.35
C LEU A 84 15.64 -30.66 9.85
N ASN A 85 16.89 -30.49 10.23
CA ASN A 85 17.32 -30.15 11.58
C ASN A 85 17.96 -28.75 11.59
N GLU A 86 18.47 -28.30 12.73
CA GLU A 86 19.11 -26.98 12.85
C GLU A 86 20.38 -26.83 12.00
N ASP A 87 21.20 -27.89 11.90
CA ASP A 87 22.41 -27.88 11.08
C ASP A 87 22.09 -27.72 9.60
N ASP A 88 20.89 -28.18 9.17
CA ASP A 88 20.40 -27.97 7.81
C ASP A 88 20.03 -26.52 7.56
N ILE A 89 19.54 -25.80 8.56
CA ILE A 89 19.24 -24.36 8.45
C ILE A 89 20.54 -23.55 8.32
N GLU A 90 21.56 -23.89 9.10
CA GLU A 90 22.89 -23.27 8.95
C GLU A 90 23.56 -23.62 7.62
N TYR A 91 23.37 -24.85 7.12
CA TYR A 91 23.79 -25.24 5.79
C TYR A 91 23.09 -24.42 4.69
N ILE A 92 21.76 -24.20 4.79
CA ILE A 92 21.03 -23.32 3.87
C ILE A 92 21.60 -21.90 3.91
N ARG A 93 21.86 -21.37 5.11
CA ARG A 93 22.44 -20.04 5.30
C ARG A 93 23.80 -19.88 4.60
N SER A 94 24.60 -20.94 4.58
CA SER A 94 25.91 -20.93 3.93
C SER A 94 25.88 -21.07 2.41
N GLU A 95 24.95 -21.84 1.87
CA GLU A 95 24.85 -22.15 0.43
C GLU A 95 24.01 -21.14 -0.37
N VAL A 96 23.05 -20.46 0.29
CA VAL A 96 22.10 -19.52 -0.36
C VAL A 96 22.40 -18.08 0.07
N HIS A 97 23.21 -17.39 -0.72
CA HIS A 97 23.78 -16.08 -0.33
C HIS A 97 22.79 -14.91 -0.29
N ASP A 98 21.69 -14.99 -1.03
CA ASP A 98 20.69 -13.93 -1.11
C ASP A 98 19.66 -13.96 0.03
N ILE A 99 19.76 -14.94 0.93
CA ILE A 99 19.00 -14.96 2.18
C ILE A 99 19.64 -13.96 3.14
N GLN A 100 18.85 -13.00 3.60
CA GLN A 100 19.26 -11.99 4.57
C GLN A 100 19.18 -12.53 6.00
N ARG A 101 18.11 -13.22 6.31
CA ARG A 101 17.84 -13.86 7.61
C ARG A 101 17.12 -15.17 7.39
N ILE A 102 17.34 -16.11 8.30
CA ILE A 102 16.65 -17.40 8.32
C ILE A 102 16.42 -17.84 9.76
N SER A 103 15.25 -18.37 10.06
CA SER A 103 14.92 -18.90 11.39
C SER A 103 14.18 -20.21 11.28
N PRO A 104 14.65 -21.27 11.95
CA PRO A 104 13.82 -22.46 12.17
C PRO A 104 12.64 -22.11 13.07
N GLU A 105 11.56 -22.85 12.92
CA GLU A 105 10.38 -22.77 13.77
C GLU A 105 10.02 -24.16 14.30
N PHE A 106 9.94 -24.26 15.63
CA PHE A 106 9.46 -25.46 16.33
C PHE A 106 8.10 -25.15 16.90
N SER A 107 7.09 -25.89 16.51
CA SER A 107 5.69 -25.66 16.90
C SER A 107 5.18 -26.76 17.81
N LYS A 108 4.63 -26.38 18.97
CA LYS A 108 3.93 -27.31 19.87
C LYS A 108 2.49 -26.86 20.05
N TRP A 109 1.57 -27.71 19.60
CA TRP A 109 0.15 -27.53 19.77
C TRP A 109 -0.36 -28.27 21.02
N GLY A 110 -1.43 -27.75 21.61
CA GLY A 110 -2.14 -28.39 22.70
C GLY A 110 -1.53 -28.17 24.08
N SER A 111 -0.37 -27.54 24.20
CA SER A 111 0.23 -27.20 25.50
C SER A 111 -0.64 -26.19 26.26
N ALA A 112 -0.85 -26.43 27.55
CA ALA A 112 -1.64 -25.56 28.40
C ALA A 112 -0.82 -24.36 28.84
N VAL A 113 -1.22 -23.15 28.42
CA VAL A 113 -0.68 -21.89 28.93
C VAL A 113 -1.64 -21.38 30.01
N ARG A 114 -1.16 -21.27 31.24
CA ARG A 114 -2.01 -21.02 32.41
C ARG A 114 -1.55 -19.83 33.26
N LEU A 115 -2.52 -19.09 33.74
CA LEU A 115 -2.36 -18.11 34.84
C LEU A 115 -3.54 -18.18 35.77
N GLY A 116 -3.31 -18.69 37.01
CA GLY A 116 -4.38 -19.01 37.94
C GLY A 116 -5.38 -20.02 37.33
N ASP A 117 -6.64 -19.67 37.30
CA ASP A 117 -7.71 -20.51 36.73
C ASP A 117 -7.89 -20.36 35.22
N LYS A 118 -7.23 -19.37 34.60
CA LYS A 118 -7.31 -19.14 33.17
C LYS A 118 -6.34 -20.05 32.41
N ILE A 119 -6.87 -20.85 31.52
CA ILE A 119 -6.12 -21.79 30.69
C ILE A 119 -6.43 -21.54 29.23
N ASN A 120 -5.40 -21.40 28.39
CA ASN A 120 -5.49 -21.39 26.93
C ASN A 120 -4.54 -22.44 26.35
N ARG A 121 -4.79 -22.89 25.12
CA ARG A 121 -3.95 -23.87 24.40
C ARG A 121 -3.47 -23.30 23.06
N PRO A 122 -2.64 -22.24 23.08
CA PRO A 122 -2.09 -21.66 21.88
C PRO A 122 -1.01 -22.54 21.25
N ASN A 123 -0.56 -22.18 20.07
CA ASN A 123 0.72 -22.68 19.58
C ASN A 123 1.86 -22.08 20.43
N VAL A 124 2.65 -22.95 21.05
CA VAL A 124 3.90 -22.55 21.71
C VAL A 124 5.03 -22.75 20.73
N THR A 125 5.65 -21.64 20.34
CA THR A 125 6.64 -21.64 19.24
C THR A 125 8.04 -21.40 19.78
N GLY A 126 8.94 -22.32 19.46
CA GLY A 126 10.37 -22.21 19.72
C GLY A 126 11.08 -21.57 18.53
N ILE A 127 11.71 -20.41 18.74
CA ILE A 127 12.33 -19.59 17.68
C ILE A 127 13.67 -18.99 18.13
N ILE A 128 14.41 -18.46 17.19
CA ILE A 128 15.61 -17.66 17.42
C ILE A 128 15.32 -16.16 17.35
N PRO A 129 16.19 -15.27 17.86
CA PRO A 129 15.94 -13.83 17.90
C PRO A 129 15.66 -13.19 16.54
N GLU A 130 16.23 -13.69 15.46
CA GLU A 130 16.01 -13.18 14.09
C GLU A 130 14.57 -13.28 13.62
N TYR A 131 13.78 -14.20 14.18
CA TYR A 131 12.38 -14.43 13.80
C TYR A 131 11.50 -13.18 13.99
N GLY A 132 11.67 -12.46 15.10
CA GLY A 132 10.86 -11.29 15.41
C GLY A 132 10.89 -10.20 14.35
N PRO A 133 12.08 -9.67 13.99
CA PRO A 133 12.21 -8.69 12.92
C PRO A 133 11.69 -9.18 11.57
N MET A 134 11.93 -10.46 11.19
CA MET A 134 11.41 -11.03 9.93
C MET A 134 9.89 -11.04 9.88
N ARG A 135 9.26 -11.33 11.03
CA ARG A 135 7.81 -11.46 11.18
C ARG A 135 7.12 -10.16 11.59
N ASN A 136 7.86 -9.05 11.61
CA ASN A 136 7.34 -7.76 12.05
C ASN A 136 6.69 -7.85 13.44
N ILE A 137 7.35 -8.61 14.36
CA ILE A 137 6.93 -8.76 15.76
C ILE A 137 7.78 -7.84 16.62
N TRP A 138 7.15 -6.82 17.17
CA TRP A 138 7.80 -5.81 18.00
C TRP A 138 7.20 -5.79 19.40
N PRO A 139 8.00 -5.59 20.46
CA PRO A 139 7.49 -5.51 21.82
C PRO A 139 6.72 -4.20 22.08
N GLU A 140 5.75 -4.27 22.98
CA GLU A 140 5.17 -3.10 23.62
C GLU A 140 6.23 -2.39 24.50
N PRO A 141 6.06 -1.08 24.77
CA PRO A 141 6.96 -0.33 25.66
C PRO A 141 7.13 -1.02 27.03
N GLY A 142 8.36 -1.06 27.51
CA GLY A 142 8.72 -1.72 28.78
C GLY A 142 9.00 -3.22 28.67
N GLY A 143 8.74 -3.83 27.50
CA GLY A 143 9.12 -5.22 27.20
C GLY A 143 10.30 -5.32 26.24
N ARG A 144 10.80 -6.54 26.10
CA ARG A 144 11.82 -6.88 25.13
C ARG A 144 11.46 -8.13 24.33
N TRP A 145 12.04 -8.25 23.16
CA TRP A 145 12.04 -9.50 22.39
C TRP A 145 13.05 -10.50 22.97
N LEU A 146 12.98 -11.74 22.50
CA LEU A 146 13.99 -12.76 22.81
C LEU A 146 15.36 -12.35 22.27
N ASN A 147 16.41 -12.74 22.97
CA ASN A 147 17.81 -12.43 22.60
C ASN A 147 18.69 -13.68 22.65
N ASP A 148 19.95 -13.55 22.16
CA ASP A 148 20.89 -14.67 22.06
C ASP A 148 21.19 -15.28 23.42
N LEU A 149 21.24 -14.47 24.48
CA LEU A 149 21.48 -14.95 25.83
C LEU A 149 20.33 -15.86 26.35
N ASP A 150 19.11 -15.62 25.88
CA ASP A 150 17.96 -16.48 26.23
C ASP A 150 18.09 -17.85 25.55
N ILE A 151 18.63 -17.87 24.32
CA ILE A 151 18.94 -19.11 23.56
C ILE A 151 20.08 -19.87 24.21
N GLU A 152 21.21 -19.20 24.43
CA GLU A 152 22.44 -19.78 24.95
C GLU A 152 22.20 -20.43 26.34
N LYS A 153 21.57 -19.66 27.24
CA LYS A 153 21.30 -20.10 28.61
C LYS A 153 19.99 -20.87 28.80
N ARG A 154 19.30 -21.20 27.71
CA ARG A 154 18.01 -21.93 27.74
C ARG A 154 17.04 -21.34 28.76
N ARG A 155 16.91 -19.99 28.76
CA ARG A 155 16.10 -19.28 29.76
C ARG A 155 14.62 -19.62 29.58
N ARG A 156 13.93 -19.80 30.70
CA ARG A 156 12.47 -19.96 30.75
C ARG A 156 11.81 -18.58 30.69
N VAL A 157 11.87 -17.98 29.52
CA VAL A 157 11.27 -16.67 29.21
C VAL A 157 10.26 -16.86 28.07
N VAL A 158 9.20 -16.06 28.11
CA VAL A 158 8.16 -16.09 27.09
C VAL A 158 7.83 -14.68 26.62
N PHE A 159 7.64 -14.56 25.32
CA PHE A 159 7.08 -13.38 24.68
C PHE A 159 5.64 -13.72 24.24
N LEU A 160 4.66 -12.93 24.66
CA LEU A 160 3.24 -13.22 24.44
C LEU A 160 2.69 -12.42 23.26
N GLY A 161 1.86 -13.04 22.45
CA GLY A 161 0.92 -12.35 21.60
C GLY A 161 -0.03 -11.48 22.42
N ASN A 162 -0.41 -10.32 21.92
CA ASN A 162 -1.23 -9.35 22.67
C ASN A 162 -2.59 -9.92 23.06
N ARG A 163 -3.26 -10.69 22.20
CA ARG A 163 -4.55 -11.30 22.51
C ARG A 163 -4.43 -12.44 23.52
N LEU A 164 -3.35 -13.21 23.48
CA LEU A 164 -3.07 -14.22 24.52
C LEU A 164 -2.82 -13.55 25.87
N ARG A 165 -2.08 -12.42 25.91
CA ARG A 165 -1.92 -11.61 27.10
C ARG A 165 -3.27 -11.13 27.65
N ASP A 166 -4.13 -10.58 26.77
CA ASP A 166 -5.45 -10.06 27.18
C ASP A 166 -6.33 -11.17 27.76
N PHE A 167 -6.27 -12.38 27.21
CA PHE A 167 -6.97 -13.52 27.76
C PHE A 167 -6.48 -13.88 29.16
N LEU A 168 -5.16 -13.96 29.37
CA LEU A 168 -4.58 -14.41 30.64
C LEU A 168 -4.67 -13.34 31.72
N PHE A 169 -4.27 -12.12 31.44
CA PHE A 169 -4.12 -11.05 32.44
C PHE A 169 -5.29 -10.06 32.47
N GLY A 170 -6.09 -9.97 31.42
CA GLY A 170 -7.08 -8.93 31.17
C GLY A 170 -6.62 -7.97 30.09
N GLU A 171 -7.56 -7.23 29.51
CA GLU A 171 -7.33 -6.31 28.40
C GLU A 171 -6.27 -5.27 28.77
N LYS A 172 -5.21 -5.22 27.97
CA LYS A 172 -4.04 -4.31 28.13
C LYS A 172 -3.41 -4.32 29.53
N ALA A 173 -3.62 -5.36 30.31
CA ALA A 173 -3.04 -5.47 31.65
C ALA A 173 -1.52 -5.67 31.61
N ALA A 174 -0.83 -5.18 32.65
CA ALA A 174 0.61 -5.36 32.79
C ALA A 174 0.96 -6.84 33.02
N ALA A 175 1.62 -7.46 32.06
CA ALA A 175 2.05 -8.85 32.10
C ALA A 175 3.58 -9.00 32.24
N ILE A 176 4.35 -8.02 31.81
CA ILE A 176 5.83 -8.05 31.81
C ILE A 176 6.34 -8.19 33.26
N GLY A 177 7.31 -9.07 33.45
CA GLY A 177 7.89 -9.38 34.75
C GLY A 177 7.08 -10.38 35.59
N LYS A 178 5.91 -10.81 35.13
CA LYS A 178 5.09 -11.82 35.81
C LYS A 178 5.36 -13.22 35.27
N TYR A 179 5.01 -14.23 36.04
CA TYR A 179 5.14 -15.63 35.63
C TYR A 179 3.84 -16.18 35.10
N ILE A 180 3.92 -16.99 34.08
CA ILE A 180 2.86 -17.89 33.58
C ILE A 180 3.39 -19.32 33.56
N TYR A 181 2.53 -20.30 33.41
CA TYR A 181 2.92 -21.70 33.32
C TYR A 181 2.62 -22.24 31.94
N ILE A 182 3.60 -22.91 31.34
CA ILE A 182 3.44 -23.71 30.11
C ILE A 182 3.64 -25.17 30.51
N ASP A 183 2.59 -26.00 30.44
CA ASP A 183 2.59 -27.41 30.88
C ASP A 183 3.32 -27.55 32.25
N GLU A 184 2.84 -26.87 33.26
CA GLU A 184 3.37 -26.84 34.62
C GLU A 184 4.77 -26.20 34.81
N THR A 185 5.45 -25.83 33.77
CA THR A 185 6.75 -25.14 33.84
C THR A 185 6.57 -23.62 33.90
N PRO A 186 7.18 -22.93 34.91
CA PRO A 186 7.08 -21.47 35.03
C PRO A 186 7.94 -20.77 33.99
N PHE A 187 7.37 -19.73 33.36
CA PHE A 187 8.01 -18.85 32.40
C PHE A 187 7.84 -17.40 32.81
N LEU A 188 8.92 -16.63 32.77
CA LEU A 188 8.90 -15.19 32.97
C LEU A 188 8.46 -14.48 31.69
N VAL A 189 7.41 -13.67 31.74
CA VAL A 189 6.98 -12.84 30.61
C VAL A 189 7.97 -11.69 30.45
N VAL A 190 8.73 -11.70 29.35
CA VAL A 190 9.75 -10.66 29.03
C VAL A 190 9.22 -9.59 28.08
N GLY A 191 8.12 -9.84 27.41
CA GLY A 191 7.50 -8.88 26.52
C GLY A 191 6.14 -9.35 26.01
N VAL A 192 5.40 -8.40 25.47
CA VAL A 192 4.12 -8.59 24.82
C VAL A 192 4.19 -7.96 23.46
N MET A 193 3.57 -8.58 22.48
CA MET A 193 3.57 -8.12 21.11
C MET A 193 2.75 -6.83 20.99
N ARG A 194 3.32 -5.81 20.31
CA ARG A 194 2.57 -4.64 19.86
C ARG A 194 1.49 -5.08 18.88
N GLU A 195 0.32 -4.50 18.99
CA GLU A 195 -0.78 -4.78 18.09
C GLU A 195 -0.39 -4.52 16.63
N LYS A 196 -0.67 -5.50 15.77
CA LYS A 196 -0.48 -5.41 14.32
C LYS A 196 -1.64 -6.05 13.58
N THR A 197 -1.94 -5.54 12.39
CA THR A 197 -2.91 -6.17 11.48
C THR A 197 -2.24 -7.34 10.77
N GLN A 198 -2.77 -8.53 10.94
CA GLN A 198 -2.30 -9.76 10.30
C GLN A 198 -3.49 -10.50 9.69
N PRO A 199 -3.79 -10.30 8.39
CA PRO A 199 -4.95 -10.91 7.73
C PRO A 199 -4.74 -12.40 7.45
N SER A 200 -3.48 -12.81 7.20
CA SER A 200 -3.10 -14.20 6.90
C SER A 200 -2.25 -14.81 8.03
N SER A 201 -2.32 -16.11 8.17
CA SER A 201 -1.49 -16.86 9.11
C SER A 201 -1.27 -18.28 8.57
N TYR A 202 -0.11 -18.85 8.88
CA TYR A 202 0.09 -20.29 8.78
C TYR A 202 -0.10 -20.92 10.16
N ASN A 203 0.54 -21.55 10.85
CA ASN A 203 0.31 -22.19 12.14
C ASN A 203 -0.80 -21.54 13.01
N GLN A 204 -0.65 -20.27 13.40
CA GLN A 204 -1.64 -19.46 14.16
C GLN A 204 -1.32 -17.99 13.98
N ARG A 205 -2.26 -17.07 14.22
CA ARG A 205 -1.96 -15.64 14.23
C ARG A 205 -1.00 -15.30 15.38
N ASP A 206 -0.01 -14.47 15.12
CA ASP A 206 1.04 -14.13 16.07
C ASP A 206 0.49 -13.53 17.38
N ARG A 207 -0.63 -12.82 17.31
CA ARG A 207 -1.32 -12.26 18.48
C ARG A 207 -1.88 -13.31 19.45
N ASP A 208 -2.07 -14.54 18.98
CA ASP A 208 -2.65 -15.64 19.77
C ASP A 208 -1.59 -16.66 20.24
N ARG A 209 -0.30 -16.44 19.94
CA ARG A 209 0.80 -17.37 20.16
C ARG A 209 1.65 -17.03 21.40
N ALA A 210 2.37 -18.03 21.90
CA ALA A 210 3.45 -17.87 22.88
C ALA A 210 4.79 -18.21 22.23
N PHE A 211 5.76 -17.28 22.27
CA PHE A 211 7.09 -17.47 21.71
C PHE A 211 8.11 -17.67 22.82
N ILE A 212 8.87 -18.75 22.72
CA ILE A 212 9.91 -19.12 23.69
C ILE A 212 11.26 -19.37 22.95
N PRO A 213 12.39 -19.32 23.65
CA PRO A 213 13.67 -19.67 23.05
C PRO A 213 13.65 -21.10 22.48
N MET A 214 14.15 -21.29 21.26
CA MET A 214 14.18 -22.57 20.57
C MET A 214 14.85 -23.67 21.42
N THR A 215 15.95 -23.34 22.09
CA THR A 215 16.69 -24.26 22.96
C THR A 215 15.87 -24.68 24.19
N THR A 216 15.06 -23.78 24.74
CA THR A 216 14.13 -24.08 25.83
C THR A 216 12.97 -24.95 25.33
N HIS A 217 12.41 -24.64 24.18
CA HIS A 217 11.35 -25.42 23.53
C HIS A 217 11.81 -26.88 23.34
N LYS A 218 13.00 -27.10 22.77
CA LYS A 218 13.57 -28.43 22.57
C LYS A 218 13.80 -29.18 23.88
N SER A 219 14.24 -28.47 24.93
CA SER A 219 14.47 -29.07 26.24
C SER A 219 13.15 -29.54 26.90
N MET A 220 12.02 -28.91 26.61
CA MET A 220 10.70 -29.25 27.18
C MET A 220 9.95 -30.29 26.35
N PHE A 221 9.90 -30.11 25.05
CA PHE A 221 9.01 -30.88 24.18
C PHE A 221 9.77 -31.87 23.30
N GLY A 222 11.11 -31.88 23.37
CA GLY A 222 11.93 -32.60 22.42
C GLY A 222 11.91 -31.89 21.06
N GLY A 223 12.15 -32.65 20.01
CA GLY A 223 12.13 -32.14 18.65
C GLY A 223 13.54 -32.11 18.04
N ARG A 224 13.82 -33.15 17.24
CA ARG A 224 15.05 -33.24 16.46
C ARG A 224 14.92 -32.47 15.16
N TYR A 225 13.70 -32.42 14.63
CA TYR A 225 13.42 -31.87 13.31
C TYR A 225 12.63 -30.57 13.44
N VAL A 226 12.92 -29.64 12.53
CA VAL A 226 12.23 -28.36 12.38
C VAL A 226 10.86 -28.62 11.76
N ASN A 227 9.81 -27.98 12.25
CA ASN A 227 8.48 -28.09 11.68
C ASN A 227 8.40 -27.33 10.35
N ASP A 228 8.91 -26.12 10.36
CA ASP A 228 9.04 -25.23 9.22
C ASP A 228 10.18 -24.22 9.49
N PHE A 229 10.56 -23.50 8.47
CA PHE A 229 11.49 -22.41 8.64
C PHE A 229 11.06 -21.20 7.82
N VAL A 230 11.42 -20.02 8.31
CA VAL A 230 11.14 -18.76 7.62
C VAL A 230 12.45 -18.15 7.18
N TYR A 231 12.52 -17.71 5.94
CA TYR A 231 13.66 -16.92 5.49
C TYR A 231 13.19 -15.57 4.92
N GLN A 232 14.05 -14.57 5.02
CA GLN A 232 13.87 -13.24 4.45
C GLN A 232 14.88 -13.03 3.34
N ILE A 233 14.40 -12.55 2.20
CA ILE A 233 15.22 -12.28 1.02
C ILE A 233 15.71 -10.85 1.06
N ARG A 234 16.97 -10.63 0.66
CA ARG A 234 17.56 -9.28 0.60
C ARG A 234 16.87 -8.39 -0.44
N ASP A 235 16.56 -8.96 -1.61
CA ASP A 235 15.83 -8.29 -2.69
C ASP A 235 14.68 -9.19 -3.17
N PRO A 236 13.42 -8.80 -2.98
CA PRO A 236 12.24 -9.58 -3.39
C PRO A 236 12.24 -10.00 -4.87
N ARG A 237 12.98 -9.28 -5.73
CA ARG A 237 13.12 -9.63 -7.15
C ARG A 237 13.90 -10.93 -7.37
N LEU A 238 14.72 -11.31 -6.42
CA LEU A 238 15.55 -12.52 -6.48
C LEU A 238 14.83 -13.77 -5.95
N SER A 239 13.54 -13.67 -5.56
CA SER A 239 12.80 -14.77 -4.96
C SER A 239 12.92 -16.08 -5.73
N SER A 240 12.64 -16.08 -7.02
CA SER A 240 12.74 -17.29 -7.85
C SER A 240 14.17 -17.85 -7.91
N SER A 241 15.19 -16.97 -7.90
CA SER A 241 16.60 -17.40 -7.85
C SER A 241 16.94 -18.06 -6.52
N VAL A 242 16.48 -17.45 -5.41
CA VAL A 242 16.68 -17.99 -4.05
C VAL A 242 16.00 -19.34 -3.89
N GLN A 243 14.78 -19.51 -4.39
CA GLN A 243 14.08 -20.79 -4.37
C GLN A 243 14.85 -21.87 -5.14
N ASN A 244 15.33 -21.55 -6.35
CA ASN A 244 16.13 -22.48 -7.14
C ASN A 244 17.44 -22.88 -6.43
N GLN A 245 18.14 -21.93 -5.80
CA GLN A 245 19.34 -22.19 -5.00
C GLN A 245 19.01 -23.08 -3.80
N LEU A 246 17.88 -22.83 -3.13
CA LEU A 246 17.39 -23.61 -1.99
C LEU A 246 17.12 -25.07 -2.40
N TYR A 247 16.38 -25.29 -3.51
CA TYR A 247 16.15 -26.63 -4.05
C TYR A 247 17.46 -27.30 -4.42
N ALA A 248 18.39 -26.64 -5.09
CA ALA A 248 19.67 -27.18 -5.48
C ALA A 248 20.53 -27.59 -4.26
N ALA A 249 20.62 -26.73 -3.25
CA ALA A 249 21.37 -26.98 -2.02
C ALA A 249 20.81 -28.19 -1.26
N LEU A 250 19.49 -28.23 -1.05
CA LEU A 250 18.85 -29.32 -0.32
C LEU A 250 18.82 -30.62 -1.14
N ALA A 251 18.66 -30.58 -2.47
CA ALA A 251 18.73 -31.71 -3.35
C ALA A 251 20.13 -32.42 -3.28
N LYS A 252 21.19 -31.62 -3.23
CA LYS A 252 22.56 -32.10 -3.05
C LYS A 252 22.71 -32.87 -1.73
N LYS A 253 22.16 -32.36 -0.64
CA LYS A 253 22.29 -32.93 0.71
C LYS A 253 21.36 -34.14 0.91
N PHE A 254 20.10 -34.00 0.51
CA PHE A 254 19.06 -35.01 0.78
C PHE A 254 18.82 -35.99 -0.37
N LYS A 255 19.54 -35.85 -1.48
CA LYS A 255 19.48 -36.77 -2.64
C LYS A 255 18.06 -36.88 -3.21
N PHE A 256 17.48 -35.75 -3.63
CA PHE A 256 16.25 -35.70 -4.40
C PHE A 256 16.45 -34.91 -5.70
N ASP A 257 15.53 -35.01 -6.65
CA ASP A 257 15.63 -34.26 -7.90
C ASP A 257 15.39 -32.75 -7.61
N PRO A 258 16.31 -31.84 -8.00
CA PRO A 258 16.11 -30.39 -7.80
C PRO A 258 14.84 -29.82 -8.43
N LYS A 259 14.23 -30.52 -9.37
CA LYS A 259 12.96 -30.15 -10.01
C LYS A 259 11.72 -30.65 -9.27
N ASP A 260 11.91 -31.45 -8.21
CA ASP A 260 10.81 -32.00 -7.42
C ASP A 260 10.27 -30.97 -6.44
N THR A 261 9.27 -30.24 -6.89
CA THR A 261 8.64 -29.14 -6.13
C THR A 261 7.82 -29.61 -4.94
N GLU A 262 7.48 -30.92 -4.84
CA GLU A 262 6.73 -31.47 -3.71
C GLU A 262 7.62 -31.69 -2.47
N THR A 263 8.94 -31.69 -2.63
CA THR A 263 9.90 -31.85 -1.52
C THR A 263 9.90 -30.66 -0.54
N LEU A 264 9.48 -29.49 -0.99
CA LEU A 264 9.39 -28.28 -0.19
C LEU A 264 8.12 -27.51 -0.57
N HIS A 265 7.23 -27.32 0.38
CA HIS A 265 6.09 -26.43 0.20
C HIS A 265 6.50 -25.01 0.59
N ILE A 266 6.64 -24.14 -0.39
CA ILE A 266 7.11 -22.75 -0.17
C ILE A 266 5.93 -21.81 -0.33
N TRP A 267 5.61 -21.08 0.74
CA TRP A 267 4.71 -19.93 0.69
C TRP A 267 5.53 -18.64 0.66
N ASP A 268 5.69 -18.10 -0.52
CA ASP A 268 6.41 -16.86 -0.77
C ASP A 268 5.48 -15.67 -0.74
N THR A 269 5.71 -14.74 0.19
CA THR A 269 4.91 -13.51 0.29
C THR A 269 5.24 -12.51 -0.80
N THR A 270 6.39 -12.63 -1.49
CA THR A 270 6.80 -11.69 -2.54
C THR A 270 5.93 -11.78 -3.79
N GLU A 271 5.33 -12.93 -4.08
CA GLU A 271 4.37 -13.09 -5.19
C GLU A 271 3.11 -12.25 -4.94
N MET A 272 2.63 -12.23 -3.69
CA MET A 272 1.50 -11.41 -3.30
C MET A 272 1.83 -9.92 -3.40
N ASP A 273 3.04 -9.50 -3.05
CA ASP A 273 3.50 -8.11 -3.19
C ASP A 273 3.50 -7.67 -4.66
N LYS A 274 3.95 -8.54 -5.58
CA LYS A 274 3.86 -8.30 -7.04
C LYS A 274 2.41 -8.15 -7.49
N PHE A 275 1.53 -9.05 -7.06
CA PHE A 275 0.10 -8.98 -7.37
C PHE A 275 -0.51 -7.64 -6.89
N ILE A 276 -0.25 -7.25 -5.64
CA ILE A 276 -0.75 -5.98 -5.07
C ILE A 276 -0.21 -4.79 -5.86
N PHE A 277 1.06 -4.81 -6.23
CA PHE A 277 1.66 -3.76 -7.04
C PHE A 277 0.96 -3.60 -8.38
N TYR A 278 0.81 -4.68 -9.16
CA TYR A 278 0.15 -4.63 -10.47
C TYR A 278 -1.34 -4.32 -10.38
N PHE A 279 -2.04 -4.89 -9.39
CA PHE A 279 -3.43 -4.56 -9.11
C PHE A 279 -3.61 -3.08 -8.78
N SER A 280 -2.77 -2.54 -7.89
CA SER A 280 -2.83 -1.13 -7.50
C SER A 280 -2.48 -0.21 -8.66
N LEU A 281 -1.52 -0.60 -9.52
CA LEU A 281 -1.17 0.14 -10.73
C LEU A 281 -2.36 0.16 -11.70
N GLY A 282 -2.96 -0.99 -11.99
CA GLY A 282 -4.15 -1.11 -12.84
C GLY A 282 -5.33 -0.29 -12.32
N PHE A 283 -5.56 -0.35 -11.00
CA PHE A 283 -6.61 0.43 -10.33
C PHE A 283 -6.37 1.94 -10.46
N LYS A 284 -5.13 2.42 -10.27
CA LYS A 284 -4.77 3.84 -10.45
C LYS A 284 -4.96 4.30 -11.89
N ILE A 285 -4.54 3.47 -12.87
CA ILE A 285 -4.72 3.78 -14.30
C ILE A 285 -6.21 3.88 -14.61
N PHE A 286 -7.01 2.91 -14.17
CA PHE A 286 -8.46 2.90 -14.37
C PHE A 286 -9.14 4.15 -13.78
N MET A 287 -8.81 4.50 -12.53
CA MET A 287 -9.32 5.70 -11.87
C MET A 287 -8.85 6.99 -12.58
N GLY A 288 -7.60 7.01 -13.06
CA GLY A 288 -7.06 8.11 -13.86
C GLY A 288 -7.79 8.32 -15.18
N ILE A 289 -8.14 7.23 -15.88
CA ILE A 289 -8.92 7.29 -17.12
C ILE A 289 -10.31 7.87 -16.86
N ILE A 290 -11.03 7.36 -15.84
CA ILE A 290 -12.37 7.88 -15.47
C ILE A 290 -12.27 9.38 -15.13
N GLY A 291 -11.27 9.76 -14.33
CA GLY A 291 -11.04 11.15 -13.99
C GLY A 291 -10.75 12.03 -15.21
N ALA A 292 -9.91 11.55 -16.13
CA ALA A 292 -9.60 12.26 -17.37
C ALA A 292 -10.85 12.44 -18.25
N ILE A 293 -11.66 11.40 -18.43
CA ILE A 293 -12.93 11.48 -19.19
C ILE A 293 -13.85 12.53 -18.56
N THR A 294 -14.01 12.52 -17.24
CA THR A 294 -14.86 13.49 -16.54
C THR A 294 -14.39 14.92 -16.77
N LEU A 295 -13.05 15.15 -16.71
CA LEU A 295 -12.47 16.46 -16.98
C LEU A 295 -12.56 16.86 -18.46
N ILE A 296 -12.46 15.93 -19.40
CA ILE A 296 -12.66 16.19 -20.83
C ILE A 296 -14.07 16.68 -21.10
N VAL A 297 -15.08 16.07 -20.48
CA VAL A 297 -16.48 16.53 -20.58
C VAL A 297 -16.61 17.99 -20.08
N GLY A 298 -15.99 18.31 -18.93
CA GLY A 298 -15.92 19.70 -18.44
C GLY A 298 -15.20 20.63 -19.41
N GLY A 299 -14.10 20.18 -20.00
CA GLY A 299 -13.32 20.92 -21.01
C GLY A 299 -14.09 21.20 -22.31
N ILE A 300 -14.88 20.24 -22.79
CA ILE A 300 -15.76 20.42 -23.95
C ILE A 300 -16.82 21.50 -23.63
N GLY A 301 -17.38 21.46 -22.42
CA GLY A 301 -18.29 22.52 -21.93
C GLY A 301 -17.66 23.89 -21.97
N LEU A 302 -16.39 24.02 -21.49
CA LEU A 302 -15.64 25.27 -21.56
C LEU A 302 -15.37 25.72 -23.00
N ALA A 303 -14.91 24.80 -23.85
CA ALA A 303 -14.63 25.13 -25.27
C ALA A 303 -15.90 25.64 -25.96
N ASN A 304 -17.05 25.02 -25.71
CA ASN A 304 -18.32 25.45 -26.29
C ASN A 304 -18.69 26.88 -25.85
N ILE A 305 -18.53 27.21 -24.57
CA ILE A 305 -18.75 28.56 -24.07
C ILE A 305 -17.78 29.57 -24.69
N MET A 306 -16.50 29.23 -24.76
CA MET A 306 -15.49 30.10 -25.35
C MET A 306 -15.79 30.39 -26.83
N TYR A 307 -16.31 29.41 -27.59
CA TYR A 307 -16.75 29.65 -28.97
C TYR A 307 -17.88 30.68 -29.04
N VAL A 308 -18.88 30.60 -28.16
CA VAL A 308 -19.99 31.56 -28.13
C VAL A 308 -19.50 32.95 -27.73
N VAL A 309 -18.64 33.04 -26.70
CA VAL A 309 -18.05 34.33 -26.24
C VAL A 309 -17.25 34.97 -27.39
N VAL A 310 -16.49 34.19 -28.17
CA VAL A 310 -15.77 34.71 -29.34
C VAL A 310 -16.74 35.26 -30.40
N GLN A 311 -17.88 34.58 -30.65
CA GLN A 311 -18.88 35.07 -31.61
C GLN A 311 -19.53 36.35 -31.15
N GLU A 312 -19.92 36.44 -29.89
CA GLU A 312 -20.54 37.65 -29.32
C GLU A 312 -19.59 38.86 -29.29
N ARG A 313 -18.28 38.62 -29.11
CA ARG A 313 -17.24 39.67 -29.11
C ARG A 313 -16.58 39.89 -30.47
N THR A 314 -17.13 39.32 -31.57
CA THR A 314 -16.55 39.45 -32.90
C THR A 314 -16.29 40.90 -33.32
N ARG A 315 -17.27 41.83 -33.08
CA ARG A 315 -17.15 43.26 -33.35
C ARG A 315 -16.06 43.92 -32.50
N GLU A 316 -15.93 43.62 -31.25
CA GLU A 316 -14.91 44.14 -30.33
C GLU A 316 -13.50 43.70 -30.80
N ILE A 317 -13.35 42.42 -31.16
CA ILE A 317 -12.11 41.85 -31.71
C ILE A 317 -11.74 42.60 -33.01
N GLY A 318 -12.73 42.87 -33.87
CA GLY A 318 -12.52 43.60 -35.12
C GLY A 318 -12.03 45.05 -34.86
N VAL A 319 -12.62 45.76 -33.94
CA VAL A 319 -12.18 47.10 -33.54
C VAL A 319 -10.76 47.10 -32.96
N ARG A 320 -10.44 46.16 -32.06
CA ARG A 320 -9.10 46.02 -31.48
C ARG A 320 -8.05 45.74 -32.59
N ARG A 321 -8.37 44.87 -33.56
CA ARG A 321 -7.48 44.55 -34.70
C ARG A 321 -7.32 45.71 -35.68
N SER A 322 -8.37 46.50 -35.92
CA SER A 322 -8.27 47.67 -36.81
C SER A 322 -7.36 48.77 -36.22
N VAL A 323 -7.26 48.86 -34.90
CA VAL A 323 -6.37 49.78 -34.17
C VAL A 323 -4.95 49.17 -34.01
N GLY A 324 -4.67 47.99 -34.59
CA GLY A 324 -3.31 47.41 -34.66
C GLY A 324 -3.01 46.32 -33.60
N ALA A 325 -4.00 45.77 -32.92
CA ALA A 325 -3.77 44.62 -32.02
C ALA A 325 -3.28 43.40 -32.79
N LYS A 326 -2.12 42.82 -32.38
CA LYS A 326 -1.58 41.61 -32.98
C LYS A 326 -2.40 40.41 -32.59
N SER A 327 -2.56 39.42 -33.50
CA SER A 327 -3.30 38.16 -33.25
C SER A 327 -2.85 37.44 -31.99
N ARG A 328 -1.57 37.50 -31.61
CA ARG A 328 -1.03 36.91 -30.38
C ARG A 328 -1.60 37.54 -29.10
N HIS A 329 -1.97 38.82 -29.13
CA HIS A 329 -2.57 39.47 -27.98
C HIS A 329 -4.00 39.02 -27.76
N ILE A 330 -4.79 38.87 -28.85
CA ILE A 330 -6.14 38.30 -28.81
C ILE A 330 -6.10 36.85 -28.32
N LEU A 331 -5.21 36.02 -28.89
CA LEU A 331 -5.00 34.65 -28.48
C LEU A 331 -4.67 34.56 -26.97
N GLY A 332 -3.72 35.35 -26.49
CA GLY A 332 -3.29 35.39 -25.10
C GLY A 332 -4.42 35.78 -24.13
N GLN A 333 -5.26 36.75 -24.52
CA GLN A 333 -6.39 37.20 -23.72
C GLN A 333 -7.41 36.06 -23.51
N PHE A 334 -7.88 35.42 -24.59
CA PHE A 334 -8.84 34.32 -24.49
C PHE A 334 -8.30 33.09 -23.79
N LEU A 335 -6.99 32.79 -23.98
CA LEU A 335 -6.33 31.73 -23.20
C LEU A 335 -6.31 32.07 -21.69
N LEU A 336 -6.01 33.31 -21.33
CA LEU A 336 -6.00 33.75 -19.94
C LEU A 336 -7.41 33.61 -19.33
N GLU A 337 -8.46 34.01 -20.07
CA GLU A 337 -9.85 33.82 -19.67
C GLU A 337 -10.18 32.35 -19.39
N ALA A 338 -9.80 31.44 -20.30
CA ALA A 338 -10.00 30.01 -20.12
C ALA A 338 -9.26 29.48 -18.88
N PHE A 339 -8.00 29.85 -18.70
CA PHE A 339 -7.22 29.43 -17.53
C PHE A 339 -7.77 29.98 -16.21
N MET A 340 -8.35 31.17 -16.20
CA MET A 340 -8.99 31.71 -14.99
C MET A 340 -10.24 30.94 -14.60
N VAL A 341 -11.11 30.61 -15.55
CA VAL A 341 -12.30 29.80 -15.30
C VAL A 341 -11.93 28.42 -14.76
N ILE A 342 -10.92 27.78 -15.38
CA ILE A 342 -10.42 26.49 -14.91
C ILE A 342 -9.77 26.61 -13.54
N GLY A 343 -8.94 27.62 -13.32
CA GLY A 343 -8.26 27.86 -12.04
C GLY A 343 -9.24 28.05 -10.89
N LEU A 344 -10.29 28.84 -11.11
CA LEU A 344 -11.35 29.03 -10.11
C LEU A 344 -12.14 27.75 -9.86
N GLY A 345 -12.56 27.05 -10.92
CA GLY A 345 -13.26 25.76 -10.80
C GLY A 345 -12.41 24.70 -10.12
N ALA A 346 -11.12 24.61 -10.48
CA ALA A 346 -10.17 23.70 -9.88
C ALA A 346 -9.92 24.00 -8.39
N PHE A 347 -9.79 25.28 -8.02
CA PHE A 347 -9.61 25.68 -6.63
C PHE A 347 -10.80 25.30 -5.77
N ILE A 348 -12.02 25.56 -6.25
CA ILE A 348 -13.25 25.16 -5.54
C ILE A 348 -13.34 23.63 -5.45
N GLY A 349 -13.12 22.92 -6.57
CA GLY A 349 -13.14 21.46 -6.61
C GLY A 349 -12.09 20.82 -5.68
N PHE A 350 -10.88 21.39 -5.63
CA PHE A 350 -9.82 20.98 -4.72
C PHE A 350 -10.24 21.16 -3.25
N THR A 351 -10.77 22.33 -2.91
CA THR A 351 -11.20 22.63 -1.54
C THR A 351 -12.31 21.68 -1.09
N LEU A 352 -13.30 21.42 -1.96
CA LEU A 352 -14.37 20.45 -1.70
C LEU A 352 -13.82 19.03 -1.53
N ALA A 353 -12.88 18.61 -2.38
CA ALA A 353 -12.24 17.28 -2.27
C ALA A 353 -11.50 17.13 -0.93
N VAL A 354 -10.71 18.14 -0.53
CA VAL A 354 -10.01 18.15 0.76
C VAL A 354 -10.99 18.06 1.92
N GLY A 355 -12.07 18.85 1.89
CA GLY A 355 -13.12 18.81 2.91
C GLY A 355 -13.77 17.44 3.03
N LEU A 356 -14.10 16.79 1.90
CA LEU A 356 -14.65 15.44 1.90
C LEU A 356 -13.66 14.39 2.42
N ILE A 357 -12.39 14.47 2.02
CA ILE A 357 -11.33 13.56 2.52
C ILE A 357 -11.20 13.68 4.04
N GLN A 358 -11.19 14.93 4.58
CA GLN A 358 -11.12 15.16 6.02
C GLN A 358 -12.37 14.61 6.74
N LEU A 359 -13.55 14.83 6.16
CA LEU A 359 -14.82 14.31 6.70
C LEU A 359 -14.79 12.78 6.77
N ILE A 360 -14.42 12.08 5.68
CA ILE A 360 -14.32 10.61 5.63
C ILE A 360 -13.28 10.14 6.66
N SER A 361 -12.16 10.84 6.79
CA SER A 361 -11.10 10.50 7.73
C SER A 361 -11.53 10.70 9.21
N ALA A 362 -12.43 11.61 9.48
CA ALA A 362 -12.97 11.88 10.83
C ALA A 362 -14.05 10.87 11.26
N LEU A 363 -14.73 10.20 10.32
CA LEU A 363 -15.78 9.23 10.65
C LEU A 363 -15.21 8.04 11.45
N PRO A 364 -15.85 7.59 12.54
CA PRO A 364 -15.36 6.51 13.39
C PRO A 364 -15.67 5.11 12.82
N ILE A 365 -15.43 4.90 11.53
CA ILE A 365 -15.68 3.63 10.83
C ILE A 365 -14.38 2.83 10.80
N GLN A 366 -13.95 2.28 11.94
CA GLN A 366 -12.67 1.58 12.06
C GLN A 366 -12.56 0.39 11.12
N GLY A 367 -13.58 -0.48 11.04
CA GLY A 367 -13.55 -1.67 10.17
C GLY A 367 -13.38 -1.34 8.68
N PHE A 368 -14.00 -0.26 8.20
CA PHE A 368 -13.82 0.20 6.81
C PHE A 368 -12.41 0.74 6.57
N LYS A 369 -11.87 1.54 7.52
CA LYS A 369 -10.51 2.10 7.43
C LYS A 369 -9.44 1.00 7.43
N GLU A 370 -9.64 -0.05 8.22
CA GLU A 370 -8.74 -1.20 8.27
C GLU A 370 -8.79 -2.06 7.00
N ALA A 371 -9.96 -2.15 6.35
CA ALA A 371 -10.13 -2.95 5.14
C ALA A 371 -9.67 -2.19 3.88
N VAL A 372 -10.12 -0.96 3.71
CA VAL A 372 -10.00 -0.17 2.47
C VAL A 372 -8.95 0.94 2.56
N GLY A 373 -8.64 1.37 3.78
CA GLY A 373 -7.77 2.50 4.03
C GLY A 373 -8.50 3.85 4.03
N THR A 374 -7.75 4.91 4.31
CA THR A 374 -8.22 6.29 4.24
C THR A 374 -7.65 6.97 3.00
N PRO A 375 -8.45 7.80 2.28
CA PRO A 375 -7.94 8.57 1.15
C PRO A 375 -6.77 9.45 1.61
N GLU A 376 -5.66 9.42 0.89
CA GLU A 376 -4.48 10.22 1.21
C GLU A 376 -4.20 11.24 0.10
N LEU A 377 -4.17 12.51 0.49
CA LEU A 377 -3.69 13.60 -0.35
C LEU A 377 -2.17 13.69 -0.23
N ASN A 378 -1.48 13.51 -1.35
CA ASN A 378 -0.06 13.77 -1.41
C ASN A 378 0.28 14.69 -2.60
N LEU A 379 1.52 15.17 -2.64
CA LEU A 379 2.01 16.06 -3.67
C LEU A 379 1.85 15.47 -5.08
N THR A 380 1.98 14.15 -5.23
CA THR A 380 1.85 13.46 -6.52
C THR A 380 0.43 13.60 -7.09
N VAL A 381 -0.61 13.42 -6.26
CA VAL A 381 -2.01 13.60 -6.67
C VAL A 381 -2.24 15.04 -7.11
N ALA A 382 -1.75 16.01 -6.34
CA ALA A 382 -1.89 17.42 -6.67
C ALA A 382 -1.21 17.75 -8.01
N LEU A 383 0.02 17.32 -8.21
CA LEU A 383 0.77 17.57 -9.45
C LEU A 383 0.12 16.92 -10.67
N ILE A 384 -0.32 15.66 -10.58
CA ILE A 384 -1.03 14.97 -11.67
C ILE A 384 -2.31 15.73 -12.01
N THR A 385 -3.09 16.13 -11.02
CA THR A 385 -4.34 16.86 -11.22
C THR A 385 -4.09 18.21 -11.90
N ILE A 386 -3.08 18.98 -11.46
CA ILE A 386 -2.70 20.26 -12.08
C ILE A 386 -2.27 20.05 -13.53
N LEU A 387 -1.49 19.02 -13.82
CA LEU A 387 -1.02 18.72 -15.19
C LEU A 387 -2.19 18.36 -16.11
N ILE A 388 -3.11 17.53 -15.66
CA ILE A 388 -4.31 17.15 -16.43
C ILE A 388 -5.19 18.38 -16.68
N LEU A 389 -5.49 19.16 -15.64
CA LEU A 389 -6.28 20.38 -15.74
C LEU A 389 -5.64 21.42 -16.64
N GLY A 390 -4.32 21.62 -16.52
CA GLY A 390 -3.57 22.54 -17.37
C GLY A 390 -3.62 22.14 -18.85
N SER A 391 -3.48 20.84 -19.13
CA SER A 391 -3.56 20.29 -20.50
C SER A 391 -4.95 20.46 -21.10
N ILE A 392 -6.00 20.12 -20.35
CA ILE A 392 -7.39 20.26 -20.81
C ILE A 392 -7.73 21.73 -20.98
N GLY A 393 -7.31 22.58 -20.04
CA GLY A 393 -7.52 24.02 -20.11
C GLY A 393 -6.88 24.67 -21.32
N PHE A 394 -5.64 24.25 -21.61
CA PHE A 394 -4.96 24.71 -22.79
C PHE A 394 -5.73 24.28 -24.06
N LEU A 395 -6.09 23.01 -24.19
CA LEU A 395 -6.80 22.52 -25.37
C LEU A 395 -8.19 23.18 -25.52
N ALA A 396 -8.96 23.27 -24.45
CA ALA A 396 -10.31 23.85 -24.45
C ALA A 396 -10.28 25.35 -24.77
N GLY A 397 -9.26 26.07 -24.31
CA GLY A 397 -9.09 27.50 -24.59
C GLY A 397 -8.43 27.83 -25.93
N PHE A 398 -7.48 26.99 -26.35
CA PHE A 398 -6.63 27.27 -27.51
C PHE A 398 -7.40 27.30 -28.84
N PHE A 399 -8.28 26.31 -29.07
CA PHE A 399 -9.00 26.26 -30.35
C PHE A 399 -9.95 27.44 -30.55
N PRO A 400 -10.82 27.83 -29.59
CA PRO A 400 -11.63 29.05 -29.69
C PRO A 400 -10.79 30.31 -29.81
N ALA A 401 -9.76 30.45 -29.00
CA ALA A 401 -8.87 31.61 -29.00
C ALA A 401 -8.12 31.78 -30.36
N ARG A 402 -7.70 30.65 -30.96
CA ARG A 402 -7.09 30.65 -32.30
C ARG A 402 -8.08 31.09 -33.34
N LYS A 403 -9.35 30.66 -33.27
CA LYS A 403 -10.41 31.12 -34.20
C LYS A 403 -10.62 32.62 -34.04
N ALA A 404 -10.73 33.13 -32.83
CA ALA A 404 -10.86 34.57 -32.54
C ALA A 404 -9.68 35.39 -33.15
N SER A 405 -8.45 34.89 -32.96
CA SER A 405 -7.25 35.58 -33.42
C SER A 405 -7.06 35.65 -34.95
N ARG A 406 -7.80 34.82 -35.68
CA ARG A 406 -7.75 34.73 -37.16
C ARG A 406 -8.92 35.40 -37.88
N LEU A 407 -9.89 35.97 -37.17
CA LEU A 407 -11.02 36.68 -37.75
C LEU A 407 -10.51 37.85 -38.59
N GLU A 408 -11.03 38.02 -39.81
CA GLU A 408 -10.69 39.16 -40.64
C GLU A 408 -11.39 40.43 -40.17
N VAL A 409 -10.69 41.58 -40.21
CA VAL A 409 -11.22 42.83 -39.69
C VAL A 409 -12.50 43.27 -40.48
N VAL A 410 -12.53 42.99 -41.78
CA VAL A 410 -13.67 43.33 -42.65
C VAL A 410 -14.89 42.52 -42.26
N ASP A 411 -14.75 41.23 -42.01
CA ASP A 411 -15.87 40.36 -41.59
C ASP A 411 -16.40 40.74 -40.17
N CYS A 412 -15.51 41.16 -39.27
CA CYS A 412 -15.87 41.56 -37.93
C CYS A 412 -16.67 42.86 -37.86
N LEU A 413 -16.49 43.77 -38.83
CA LEU A 413 -17.17 45.08 -38.84
C LEU A 413 -18.46 45.05 -39.68
N ARG A 414 -18.73 43.97 -40.41
CA ARG A 414 -19.90 43.76 -41.26
C ARG A 414 -21.12 43.22 -40.46
N TYR A 415 -20.86 42.69 -39.32
CA TYR A 415 -21.82 42.29 -38.31
C TYR A 415 -21.98 43.42 -37.29
#